data_b79ddb20a905ec6b41adfc9aa21c5bce
#
_entry.id   b79ddb20a905ec6b41adfc9aa21c5bce
#
_cell.length_a   1.000
_cell.length_b   1.000
_cell.length_c   1.000
_cell.angle_alpha   90.00
_cell.angle_beta   90.00
_cell.angle_gamma   90.00
#
_symmetry.space_group_name_H-M   'P 1'
#
loop_
_entity.id
_entity.type
_entity.pdbx_description
1 polymer ?
#
loop_
_entity_poly.entity_id
_entity_poly.type
_entity_poly.pdbx_seq_one_letter_code
_entity_poly.pdbx_strand_id
1 'polypeptide(L)'
;TQWIEMPPEMNRAGHLFARKEGTGKKLLLIGHLDTVFESDDDFQAFTRTGNIATGPGISDMKDGNAVIIYALKALQHIGVLDDMSVTVAFTGDEEMTGKPLSISRKDLIEAGKWADITLGFEGAITSEGSDWATIARRSSSGWTLKVTGRQAHSSGVFSDRVGAGAINEAARILNTFYEEVRGDYGLTFNAGTIQGGTVVNYDAT
;
A
#
# COMPACT_ATOMS: atom_id res chain seq x y z
N THR A 1 -18.67 -10.49 14.94
CA THR A 1 -17.47 -9.67 14.73
C THR A 1 -16.33 -10.15 15.60
N GLN A 2 -15.12 -10.09 15.09
CA GLN A 2 -13.90 -10.49 15.76
C GLN A 2 -12.83 -9.43 15.47
N TRP A 3 -12.13 -8.99 16.52
CA TRP A 3 -10.91 -8.23 16.36
C TRP A 3 -9.71 -9.17 16.42
N ILE A 4 -8.78 -9.03 15.49
CA ILE A 4 -7.56 -9.84 15.40
C ILE A 4 -6.38 -8.91 15.67
N GLU A 5 -5.74 -9.10 16.84
CA GLU A 5 -4.57 -8.31 17.22
C GLU A 5 -3.35 -8.68 16.38
N MET A 6 -2.56 -7.69 16.02
CA MET A 6 -1.23 -7.92 15.47
C MET A 6 -0.20 -8.00 16.58
N PRO A 7 0.89 -8.77 16.38
CA PRO A 7 2.00 -8.82 17.34
C PRO A 7 2.52 -7.42 17.66
N PRO A 8 2.76 -7.05 18.92
CA PRO A 8 3.19 -5.72 19.32
C PRO A 8 4.47 -5.24 18.60
N GLU A 9 5.41 -6.16 18.35
CA GLU A 9 6.65 -5.88 17.65
C GLU A 9 6.44 -5.46 16.18
N MET A 10 5.28 -5.75 15.62
CA MET A 10 4.91 -5.33 14.26
C MET A 10 4.55 -3.85 14.21
N ASN A 11 4.15 -3.26 15.34
CA ASN A 11 3.70 -1.87 15.45
C ASN A 11 2.65 -1.51 14.40
N ARG A 12 1.62 -2.34 14.30
CA ARG A 12 0.48 -2.16 13.39
C ARG A 12 -0.83 -2.42 14.13
N ALA A 13 -1.87 -1.75 13.66
CA ALA A 13 -3.21 -2.00 14.16
C ALA A 13 -3.68 -3.41 13.78
N GLY A 14 -4.63 -3.93 14.56
CA GLY A 14 -5.28 -5.20 14.28
C GLY A 14 -6.28 -5.10 13.13
N HIS A 15 -6.96 -6.20 12.88
CA HIS A 15 -7.95 -6.32 11.82
C HIS A 15 -9.34 -6.60 12.42
N LEU A 16 -10.36 -6.00 11.83
CA LEU A 16 -11.75 -6.29 12.18
C LEU A 16 -12.37 -7.23 11.14
N PHE A 17 -12.80 -8.40 11.58
CA PHE A 17 -13.54 -9.34 10.77
C PHE A 17 -14.98 -9.49 11.27
N ALA A 18 -15.92 -9.57 10.34
CA ALA A 18 -17.30 -9.93 10.62
C ALA A 18 -17.74 -11.00 9.64
N ARG A 19 -18.36 -12.08 10.12
CA ARG A 19 -18.83 -13.17 9.26
C ARG A 19 -20.28 -13.47 9.54
N LYS A 20 -21.03 -13.71 8.46
CA LYS A 20 -22.37 -14.27 8.46
C LYS A 20 -22.39 -15.47 7.51
N GLU A 21 -22.84 -16.59 8.02
CA GLU A 21 -23.07 -17.79 7.23
C GLU A 21 -24.47 -17.74 6.58
N GLY A 22 -24.56 -18.24 5.38
CA GLY A 22 -25.78 -18.39 4.61
C GLY A 22 -25.63 -19.54 3.61
N THR A 23 -26.58 -19.66 2.67
CA THR A 23 -26.62 -20.76 1.69
C THR A 23 -26.15 -20.35 0.29
N GLY A 24 -26.02 -19.03 0.05
CA GLY A 24 -25.62 -18.47 -1.23
C GLY A 24 -24.10 -18.48 -1.47
N LYS A 25 -23.69 -17.83 -2.56
CA LYS A 25 -22.27 -17.60 -2.84
C LYS A 25 -21.59 -16.85 -1.71
N LYS A 26 -20.32 -17.19 -1.49
CA LYS A 26 -19.48 -16.61 -0.46
C LYS A 26 -18.88 -15.32 -0.94
N LEU A 27 -19.25 -14.23 -0.29
CA LEU A 27 -18.81 -12.87 -0.64
C LEU A 27 -17.84 -12.36 0.42
N LEU A 28 -16.66 -11.92 -0.01
CA LEU A 28 -15.71 -11.20 0.82
C LEU A 28 -15.72 -9.71 0.44
N LEU A 29 -15.97 -8.86 1.41
CA LEU A 29 -15.93 -7.40 1.29
C LEU A 29 -14.70 -6.89 2.03
N ILE A 30 -13.81 -6.20 1.33
CA ILE A 30 -12.53 -5.74 1.87
C ILE A 30 -12.49 -4.23 1.95
N GLY A 31 -12.01 -3.73 3.07
CA GLY A 31 -11.63 -2.36 3.31
C GLY A 31 -10.50 -2.26 4.32
N HIS A 32 -10.08 -1.05 4.67
CA HIS A 32 -9.09 -0.82 5.71
C HIS A 32 -9.49 0.30 6.68
N LEU A 33 -8.84 0.32 7.84
CA LEU A 33 -9.14 1.22 8.95
C LEU A 33 -8.06 2.29 9.15
N ASP A 34 -6.83 1.96 8.75
CA ASP A 34 -5.66 2.83 8.85
C ASP A 34 -5.69 3.94 7.78
N THR A 35 -4.81 4.88 7.93
CA THR A 35 -4.61 6.00 7.00
C THR A 35 -3.12 6.32 6.92
N VAL A 36 -2.71 7.05 5.89
CA VAL A 36 -1.33 7.56 5.74
C VAL A 36 -0.97 8.64 6.75
N PHE A 37 -1.95 9.15 7.52
CA PHE A 37 -1.74 10.22 8.50
C PHE A 37 -1.40 9.61 9.87
N GLU A 38 -0.18 9.80 10.32
CA GLU A 38 0.27 9.35 11.64
C GLU A 38 -0.41 10.15 12.77
N SER A 39 -0.38 9.62 13.99
CA SER A 39 -1.11 10.22 15.13
C SER A 39 -0.60 11.60 15.55
N ASP A 40 0.61 11.96 15.16
CA ASP A 40 1.25 13.27 15.41
C ASP A 40 1.15 14.23 14.20
N ASP A 41 0.44 13.85 13.14
CA ASP A 41 0.11 14.73 12.02
C ASP A 41 -0.92 15.77 12.44
N ASP A 42 -0.77 17.02 11.97
CA ASP A 42 -1.70 18.12 12.25
C ASP A 42 -3.08 17.90 11.60
N PHE A 43 -3.17 17.06 10.56
CA PHE A 43 -4.41 16.74 9.85
C PHE A 43 -5.18 15.62 10.53
N GLN A 44 -5.75 15.88 11.70
CA GLN A 44 -6.50 14.89 12.50
C GLN A 44 -8.01 15.20 12.64
N ALA A 45 -8.45 16.37 12.17
CA ALA A 45 -9.82 16.80 12.40
C ALA A 45 -10.75 16.46 11.23
N PHE A 46 -11.95 15.95 11.57
CA PHE A 46 -13.06 15.85 10.63
C PHE A 46 -13.80 17.20 10.59
N THR A 47 -14.02 17.70 9.40
CA THR A 47 -14.87 18.88 9.16
C THR A 47 -15.86 18.62 8.04
N ARG A 48 -17.03 19.28 8.10
CA ARG A 48 -18.03 19.22 7.04
C ARG A 48 -18.61 20.60 6.77
N THR A 49 -18.60 20.99 5.50
CA THR A 49 -19.22 22.22 5.02
C THR A 49 -20.14 21.88 3.86
N GLY A 50 -21.44 21.93 4.11
CA GLY A 50 -22.45 21.53 3.12
C GLY A 50 -22.29 20.05 2.72
N ASN A 51 -21.96 19.80 1.48
CA ASN A 51 -21.79 18.46 0.91
C ASN A 51 -20.31 17.99 0.84
N ILE A 52 -19.40 18.84 1.35
CA ILE A 52 -17.97 18.53 1.35
C ILE A 52 -17.56 18.11 2.77
N ALA A 53 -16.94 16.94 2.88
CA ALA A 53 -16.33 16.45 4.11
C ALA A 53 -14.81 16.36 3.92
N THR A 54 -14.06 16.74 4.96
CA THR A 54 -12.59 16.71 4.96
C THR A 54 -12.11 16.07 6.27
N GLY A 55 -11.14 15.22 6.20
CA GLY A 55 -10.54 14.54 7.35
C GLY A 55 -9.68 13.35 6.94
N PRO A 56 -8.83 12.83 7.85
CA PRO A 56 -7.95 11.71 7.55
C PRO A 56 -8.72 10.46 7.09
N GLY A 57 -8.30 9.88 5.97
CA GLY A 57 -8.84 8.64 5.44
C GLY A 57 -10.32 8.72 4.99
N ILE A 58 -10.90 9.90 4.73
CA ILE A 58 -12.28 10.00 4.27
C ILE A 58 -12.46 9.30 2.92
N SER A 59 -11.63 9.63 1.93
CA SER A 59 -11.70 9.00 0.61
C SER A 59 -10.93 7.69 0.53
N ASP A 60 -9.96 7.51 1.42
CA ASP A 60 -9.08 6.36 1.48
C ASP A 60 -9.01 5.83 2.92
N MET A 61 -9.87 4.85 3.32
CA MET A 61 -11.04 4.46 2.53
C MET A 61 -12.30 4.38 3.44
N LYS A 62 -12.48 5.36 4.34
CA LYS A 62 -13.65 5.35 5.28
C LYS A 62 -14.99 5.47 4.57
N ASP A 63 -15.04 6.13 3.41
CA ASP A 63 -16.23 6.20 2.56
C ASP A 63 -16.59 4.80 2.01
N GLY A 64 -15.61 4.05 1.50
CA GLY A 64 -15.80 2.67 1.07
C GLY A 64 -16.28 1.76 2.20
N ASN A 65 -15.72 1.92 3.41
CA ASN A 65 -16.20 1.21 4.59
C ASN A 65 -17.66 1.56 4.94
N ALA A 66 -18.03 2.83 4.80
CA ALA A 66 -19.41 3.26 4.99
C ALA A 66 -20.35 2.65 3.92
N VAL A 67 -19.92 2.59 2.66
CA VAL A 67 -20.67 1.94 1.57
C VAL A 67 -20.91 0.46 1.91
N ILE A 68 -19.90 -0.28 2.35
CA ILE A 68 -20.04 -1.69 2.77
C ILE A 68 -21.12 -1.82 3.85
N ILE A 69 -21.02 -1.02 4.91
CA ILE A 69 -21.93 -1.11 6.07
C ILE A 69 -23.36 -0.79 5.65
N TYR A 70 -23.57 0.28 4.87
CA TYR A 70 -24.92 0.68 4.47
C TYR A 70 -25.50 -0.24 3.42
N ALA A 71 -24.72 -0.82 2.52
CA ALA A 71 -25.18 -1.85 1.60
C ALA A 71 -25.68 -3.08 2.35
N LEU A 72 -24.93 -3.55 3.35
CA LEU A 72 -25.36 -4.69 4.18
C LEU A 72 -26.61 -4.37 5.01
N LYS A 73 -26.74 -3.16 5.54
CA LYS A 73 -27.98 -2.70 6.23
C LYS A 73 -29.17 -2.68 5.28
N ALA A 74 -28.99 -2.23 4.05
CA ALA A 74 -30.05 -2.22 3.05
C ALA A 74 -30.49 -3.65 2.68
N LEU A 75 -29.54 -4.56 2.45
CA LEU A 75 -29.81 -5.98 2.18
C LEU A 75 -30.51 -6.66 3.36
N GLN A 76 -30.14 -6.32 4.60
CA GLN A 76 -30.83 -6.80 5.79
C GLN A 76 -32.27 -6.29 5.86
N HIS A 77 -32.48 -5.01 5.56
CA HIS A 77 -33.82 -4.41 5.60
C HIS A 77 -34.81 -5.07 4.65
N ILE A 78 -34.34 -5.50 3.48
CA ILE A 78 -35.17 -6.18 2.47
C ILE A 78 -35.14 -7.72 2.62
N GLY A 79 -34.54 -8.27 3.67
CA GLY A 79 -34.50 -9.69 3.97
C GLY A 79 -33.58 -10.53 3.07
N VAL A 80 -32.78 -9.93 2.19
CA VAL A 80 -31.87 -10.66 1.28
C VAL A 80 -30.61 -11.14 1.99
N LEU A 81 -30.12 -10.37 2.98
CA LEU A 81 -28.89 -10.71 3.69
C LEU A 81 -28.98 -12.06 4.41
N ASP A 82 -30.19 -12.51 4.79
CA ASP A 82 -30.35 -13.73 5.58
C ASP A 82 -29.83 -14.99 4.88
N ASP A 83 -29.95 -15.04 3.57
CA ASP A 83 -29.48 -16.15 2.73
C ASP A 83 -28.04 -15.98 2.22
N MET A 84 -27.41 -14.84 2.44
CA MET A 84 -26.06 -14.55 1.95
C MET A 84 -24.98 -15.07 2.89
N SER A 85 -23.92 -15.65 2.34
CA SER A 85 -22.67 -15.93 3.04
C SER A 85 -21.72 -14.74 2.85
N VAL A 86 -21.47 -13.96 3.89
CA VAL A 86 -20.66 -12.71 3.79
C VAL A 86 -19.57 -12.69 4.84
N THR A 87 -18.38 -12.37 4.43
CA THR A 87 -17.27 -11.95 5.31
C THR A 87 -16.90 -10.52 4.98
N VAL A 88 -16.84 -9.66 5.99
CA VAL A 88 -16.27 -8.32 5.91
C VAL A 88 -14.90 -8.38 6.58
N ALA A 89 -13.88 -7.86 5.93
CA ALA A 89 -12.53 -7.75 6.44
C ALA A 89 -12.06 -6.29 6.33
N PHE A 90 -11.90 -5.63 7.47
CA PHE A 90 -11.28 -4.32 7.57
C PHE A 90 -9.89 -4.47 8.17
N THR A 91 -8.85 -4.28 7.35
CA THR A 91 -7.47 -4.38 7.79
C THR A 91 -7.00 -3.08 8.44
N GLY A 92 -6.10 -3.15 9.40
CA GLY A 92 -5.55 -1.98 10.10
C GLY A 92 -4.10 -1.71 9.74
N ASP A 93 -3.65 -2.19 8.56
CA ASP A 93 -2.27 -2.07 8.11
C ASP A 93 -2.17 -2.08 6.57
N GLU A 94 -3.17 -1.56 5.86
CA GLU A 94 -3.16 -1.52 4.41
C GLU A 94 -2.09 -0.54 3.91
N GLU A 95 -2.09 0.67 4.44
CA GLU A 95 -1.22 1.77 4.07
C GLU A 95 0.26 1.50 4.39
N MET A 96 0.50 0.77 5.45
CA MET A 96 1.83 0.30 5.81
C MET A 96 1.77 -1.13 6.33
N THR A 97 1.89 -2.08 5.43
CA THR A 97 1.71 -3.50 5.71
C THR A 97 2.69 -4.04 6.74
N GLY A 98 2.17 -4.69 7.78
CA GLY A 98 2.96 -5.40 8.79
C GLY A 98 3.76 -6.55 8.19
N LYS A 99 4.94 -6.79 8.74
CA LYS A 99 5.82 -7.89 8.30
C LYS A 99 6.18 -8.80 9.47
N PRO A 100 6.28 -10.10 9.25
CA PRO A 100 6.18 -10.80 7.97
C PRO A 100 4.71 -10.92 7.48
N LEU A 101 4.51 -10.91 6.17
CA LEU A 101 3.19 -11.03 5.53
C LEU A 101 2.45 -12.32 5.90
N SER A 102 3.18 -13.38 6.23
CA SER A 102 2.61 -14.65 6.71
C SER A 102 1.84 -14.52 8.01
N ILE A 103 2.03 -13.45 8.76
CA ILE A 103 1.26 -13.10 9.95
C ILE A 103 0.19 -12.07 9.60
N SER A 104 0.59 -10.90 9.10
CA SER A 104 -0.33 -9.77 8.88
C SER A 104 -1.42 -10.05 7.84
N ARG A 105 -1.16 -10.91 6.87
CA ARG A 105 -2.14 -11.23 5.81
C ARG A 105 -2.77 -12.62 5.94
N LYS A 106 -2.45 -13.36 7.01
CA LYS A 106 -2.94 -14.73 7.20
C LYS A 106 -4.46 -14.83 7.09
N ASP A 107 -5.16 -14.06 7.91
CA ASP A 107 -6.62 -14.16 8.03
C ASP A 107 -7.32 -13.63 6.77
N LEU A 108 -6.78 -12.57 6.15
CA LEU A 108 -7.28 -12.06 4.87
C LEU A 108 -7.08 -13.08 3.73
N ILE A 109 -5.94 -13.76 3.68
CA ILE A 109 -5.69 -14.82 2.69
C ILE A 109 -6.65 -15.99 2.91
N GLU A 110 -6.91 -16.38 4.14
CA GLU A 110 -7.87 -17.45 4.46
C GLU A 110 -9.29 -17.04 4.06
N ALA A 111 -9.69 -15.80 4.33
CA ALA A 111 -10.96 -15.26 3.88
C ALA A 111 -11.07 -15.22 2.33
N GLY A 112 -9.98 -14.85 1.66
CA GLY A 112 -9.91 -14.88 0.18
C GLY A 112 -10.04 -16.27 -0.40
N LYS A 113 -9.43 -17.29 0.23
CA LYS A 113 -9.58 -18.70 -0.18
C LYS A 113 -10.99 -19.24 0.05
N TRP A 114 -11.67 -18.74 1.06
CA TRP A 114 -13.06 -19.12 1.36
C TRP A 114 -14.05 -18.50 0.38
N ALA A 115 -13.79 -17.31 -0.15
CA ALA A 115 -14.72 -16.53 -0.95
C ALA A 115 -14.84 -17.04 -2.39
N ASP A 116 -16.05 -16.99 -2.95
CA ASP A 116 -16.30 -17.15 -4.40
C ASP A 116 -16.11 -15.81 -5.14
N ILE A 117 -16.39 -14.70 -4.47
CA ILE A 117 -16.30 -13.34 -5.00
C ILE A 117 -15.67 -12.44 -3.92
N THR A 118 -14.74 -11.59 -4.34
CA THR A 118 -14.12 -10.58 -3.48
C THR A 118 -14.32 -9.20 -4.09
N LEU A 119 -14.77 -8.25 -3.27
CA LEU A 119 -14.96 -6.85 -3.65
C LEU A 119 -14.15 -5.96 -2.70
N GLY A 120 -13.29 -5.12 -3.27
CA GLY A 120 -12.57 -4.04 -2.56
C GLY A 120 -13.25 -2.70 -2.86
N PHE A 121 -13.42 -1.88 -1.83
CA PHE A 121 -14.19 -0.62 -1.91
C PHE A 121 -13.28 0.61 -1.81
N GLU A 122 -12.15 0.55 -2.46
CA GLU A 122 -11.24 1.69 -2.64
C GLU A 122 -11.86 2.78 -3.53
N GLY A 123 -11.14 3.88 -3.66
CA GLY A 123 -11.60 5.04 -4.44
C GLY A 123 -12.19 4.67 -5.81
N ALA A 124 -13.36 5.20 -6.10
CA ALA A 124 -14.06 4.94 -7.36
C ALA A 124 -13.27 5.50 -8.56
N ILE A 125 -13.25 4.75 -9.65
CA ILE A 125 -12.68 5.18 -10.92
C ILE A 125 -13.81 5.61 -11.84
N THR A 126 -13.88 6.91 -12.12
CA THR A 126 -14.82 7.47 -13.09
C THR A 126 -14.02 8.02 -14.28
N SER A 127 -14.34 7.56 -15.47
CA SER A 127 -13.73 8.03 -16.72
C SER A 127 -14.79 8.12 -17.80
N GLU A 128 -14.76 9.20 -18.58
CA GLU A 128 -15.69 9.44 -19.69
C GLU A 128 -17.17 9.33 -19.30
N GLY A 129 -17.50 9.75 -18.07
CA GLY A 129 -18.88 9.72 -17.55
C GLY A 129 -19.39 8.34 -17.14
N SER A 130 -18.52 7.34 -17.05
CA SER A 130 -18.85 5.98 -16.60
C SER A 130 -18.04 5.59 -15.38
N ASP A 131 -18.65 4.82 -14.49
CA ASP A 131 -17.97 4.22 -13.35
C ASP A 131 -17.37 2.87 -13.75
N TRP A 132 -16.16 2.62 -13.29
CA TRP A 132 -15.38 1.44 -13.63
C TRP A 132 -15.02 0.62 -12.40
N ALA A 133 -15.12 -0.70 -12.53
CA ALA A 133 -14.56 -1.63 -11.56
C ALA A 133 -13.20 -2.13 -12.04
N THR A 134 -12.19 -2.05 -11.19
CA THR A 134 -10.86 -2.60 -11.48
C THR A 134 -10.88 -4.11 -11.31
N ILE A 135 -10.61 -4.85 -12.38
CA ILE A 135 -10.57 -6.33 -12.38
C ILE A 135 -9.15 -6.90 -12.41
N ALA A 136 -8.14 -6.07 -12.63
CA ALA A 136 -6.74 -6.45 -12.63
C ALA A 136 -5.87 -5.25 -12.24
N ARG A 137 -4.76 -5.52 -11.56
CA ARG A 137 -3.77 -4.49 -11.20
C ARG A 137 -2.37 -4.97 -11.54
N ARG A 138 -1.47 -4.02 -11.78
CA ARG A 138 -0.03 -4.28 -11.87
C ARG A 138 0.50 -4.64 -10.48
N SER A 139 1.52 -5.47 -10.43
CA SER A 139 2.27 -5.69 -9.19
C SER A 139 3.10 -4.47 -8.81
N SER A 140 3.39 -4.32 -7.53
CA SER A 140 4.34 -3.35 -7.00
C SER A 140 5.46 -4.08 -6.27
N SER A 141 6.69 -3.61 -6.45
CA SER A 141 7.85 -4.14 -5.71
C SER A 141 8.86 -3.02 -5.44
N GLY A 142 9.54 -3.13 -4.30
CA GLY A 142 10.67 -2.27 -3.97
C GLY A 142 12.01 -2.94 -4.27
N TRP A 143 13.04 -2.12 -4.53
CA TRP A 143 14.40 -2.58 -4.72
C TRP A 143 15.40 -1.60 -4.10
N THR A 144 16.57 -2.09 -3.80
CA THR A 144 17.69 -1.28 -3.29
C THR A 144 18.91 -1.51 -4.16
N LEU A 145 19.42 -0.46 -4.75
CA LEU A 145 20.71 -0.47 -5.43
C LEU A 145 21.80 -0.04 -4.44
N LYS A 146 22.75 -0.94 -4.16
CA LYS A 146 23.93 -0.63 -3.36
C LYS A 146 25.16 -0.66 -4.25
N VAL A 147 25.81 0.49 -4.38
CA VAL A 147 27.04 0.63 -5.15
C VAL A 147 28.18 1.00 -4.21
N THR A 148 29.28 0.26 -4.32
CA THR A 148 30.49 0.49 -3.53
C THR A 148 31.65 0.85 -4.45
N GLY A 149 32.51 1.75 -4.01
CA GLY A 149 33.70 2.17 -4.72
C GLY A 149 34.91 2.27 -3.79
N ARG A 150 36.08 2.32 -4.37
CA ARG A 150 37.33 2.53 -3.60
C ARG A 150 37.50 4.00 -3.28
N GLN A 151 37.72 4.33 -2.02
CA GLN A 151 38.11 5.68 -1.62
C GLN A 151 39.51 6.00 -2.13
N ALA A 152 39.71 7.16 -2.72
CA ALA A 152 40.97 7.62 -3.22
C ALA A 152 40.99 9.15 -3.38
N HIS A 153 42.17 9.73 -3.51
CA HIS A 153 42.34 11.13 -3.89
C HIS A 153 41.75 11.37 -5.29
N SER A 154 41.14 12.52 -5.52
CA SER A 154 40.47 12.87 -6.78
C SER A 154 41.33 12.70 -8.04
N SER A 155 42.65 12.94 -7.92
CA SER A 155 43.61 12.72 -9.01
C SER A 155 43.75 11.25 -9.43
N GLY A 156 43.30 10.30 -8.61
CA GLY A 156 43.37 8.85 -8.89
C GLY A 156 42.11 8.29 -9.50
N VAL A 157 41.03 9.08 -9.59
CA VAL A 157 39.74 8.67 -10.18
C VAL A 157 39.93 8.44 -11.69
N PHE A 158 39.20 7.45 -12.22
CA PHE A 158 39.28 6.93 -13.60
C PHE A 158 40.53 6.11 -13.94
N SER A 159 41.42 5.85 -12.96
CA SER A 159 42.48 4.85 -13.14
C SER A 159 41.94 3.43 -12.96
N ASP A 160 42.60 2.43 -13.55
CA ASP A 160 42.28 1.01 -13.40
C ASP A 160 42.25 0.55 -11.92
N ARG A 161 43.05 1.19 -11.09
CA ARG A 161 43.14 0.87 -9.65
C ARG A 161 41.96 1.39 -8.84
N VAL A 162 41.38 2.54 -9.21
CA VAL A 162 40.37 3.26 -8.44
C VAL A 162 38.98 3.18 -9.05
N GLY A 163 38.89 3.25 -10.39
CA GLY A 163 37.63 3.29 -11.12
C GLY A 163 36.96 4.66 -11.06
N ALA A 164 35.69 4.70 -11.45
CA ALA A 164 34.91 5.93 -11.56
C ALA A 164 34.30 6.43 -10.24
N GLY A 165 34.35 5.61 -9.19
CA GLY A 165 33.70 5.90 -7.92
C GLY A 165 32.23 5.49 -7.87
N ALA A 166 31.74 5.27 -6.64
CA ALA A 166 30.40 4.71 -6.41
C ALA A 166 29.27 5.61 -6.92
N ILE A 167 29.40 6.93 -6.78
CA ILE A 167 28.34 7.89 -7.21
C ILE A 167 28.22 7.89 -8.73
N ASN A 168 29.32 7.95 -9.46
CA ASN A 168 29.27 7.91 -10.92
C ASN A 168 28.71 6.59 -11.45
N GLU A 169 29.06 5.47 -10.81
CA GLU A 169 28.52 4.16 -11.20
C GLU A 169 27.01 4.03 -10.87
N ALA A 170 26.54 4.53 -9.72
CA ALA A 170 25.13 4.60 -9.42
C ALA A 170 24.35 5.45 -10.44
N ALA A 171 24.91 6.60 -10.82
CA ALA A 171 24.32 7.47 -11.83
C ALA A 171 24.24 6.77 -13.21
N ARG A 172 25.31 6.06 -13.61
CA ARG A 172 25.33 5.29 -14.85
C ARG A 172 24.24 4.21 -14.86
N ILE A 173 24.11 3.43 -13.77
CA ILE A 173 23.09 2.38 -13.65
C ILE A 173 21.69 2.99 -13.73
N LEU A 174 21.41 4.05 -12.96
CA LEU A 174 20.10 4.70 -12.97
C LEU A 174 19.77 5.28 -14.35
N ASN A 175 20.74 5.88 -15.04
CA ASN A 175 20.55 6.37 -16.41
C ASN A 175 20.24 5.22 -17.39
N THR A 176 20.93 4.08 -17.27
CA THR A 176 20.64 2.90 -18.08
C THR A 176 19.21 2.40 -17.86
N PHE A 177 18.75 2.33 -16.61
CA PHE A 177 17.36 2.00 -16.31
C PHE A 177 16.39 2.99 -16.98
N TYR A 178 16.68 4.27 -16.91
CA TYR A 178 15.83 5.30 -17.53
C TYR A 178 15.78 5.17 -19.04
N GLU A 179 16.90 4.92 -19.71
CA GLU A 179 16.99 4.86 -21.17
C GLU A 179 16.43 3.55 -21.74
N GLU A 180 16.69 2.41 -21.08
CA GLU A 180 16.47 1.10 -21.67
C GLU A 180 15.22 0.39 -21.12
N VAL A 181 14.76 0.72 -19.90
CA VAL A 181 13.70 -0.04 -19.21
C VAL A 181 12.40 0.74 -19.08
N ARG A 182 12.44 2.07 -19.11
CA ARG A 182 11.23 2.88 -18.95
C ARG A 182 10.20 2.62 -20.04
N GLY A 183 8.94 2.52 -19.62
CA GLY A 183 7.80 2.44 -20.53
C GLY A 183 7.53 1.07 -21.12
N ASP A 184 8.38 0.07 -20.87
CA ASP A 184 8.17 -1.27 -21.35
C ASP A 184 6.95 -1.90 -20.66
N TYR A 185 6.01 -2.40 -21.48
CA TYR A 185 4.80 -3.11 -21.01
C TYR A 185 4.03 -2.40 -19.88
N GLY A 186 4.05 -1.06 -19.85
CA GLY A 186 3.44 -0.27 -18.79
C GLY A 186 4.22 -0.28 -17.48
N LEU A 187 5.48 -0.69 -17.48
CA LEU A 187 6.36 -0.62 -16.33
C LEU A 187 6.61 0.84 -15.95
N THR A 188 6.46 1.14 -14.67
CA THR A 188 6.87 2.41 -14.07
C THR A 188 7.80 2.14 -12.90
N PHE A 189 8.80 2.97 -12.71
CA PHE A 189 9.72 2.89 -11.57
C PHE A 189 10.21 4.28 -11.16
N ASN A 190 10.63 4.39 -9.91
CA ASN A 190 11.21 5.61 -9.37
C ASN A 190 12.33 5.25 -8.38
N ALA A 191 13.44 5.97 -8.47
CA ALA A 191 14.46 6.00 -7.43
C ALA A 191 14.06 7.06 -6.40
N GLY A 192 13.18 6.68 -5.46
CA GLY A 192 12.56 7.61 -4.50
C GLY A 192 13.52 8.18 -3.47
N THR A 193 14.64 7.48 -3.21
CA THR A 193 15.66 7.93 -2.24
C THR A 193 17.04 7.60 -2.76
N ILE A 194 17.98 8.53 -2.59
CA ILE A 194 19.40 8.31 -2.81
C ILE A 194 20.17 8.79 -1.58
N GLN A 195 21.06 7.95 -1.07
CA GLN A 195 21.89 8.26 0.08
C GLN A 195 23.31 7.71 -0.15
N GLY A 196 24.32 8.45 0.24
CA GLY A 196 25.69 7.97 0.12
C GLY A 196 26.71 9.09 -0.05
N GLY A 197 27.94 8.68 -0.27
CA GLY A 197 29.09 9.55 -0.34
C GLY A 197 29.90 9.54 0.95
N THR A 198 31.12 10.08 0.86
CA THR A 198 32.02 10.26 2.01
C THR A 198 32.42 11.73 2.09
N VAL A 199 32.19 12.34 3.24
CA VAL A 199 32.69 13.69 3.48
C VAL A 199 34.20 13.61 3.66
N VAL A 200 34.94 14.39 2.88
CA VAL A 200 36.39 14.54 3.03
C VAL A 200 36.64 15.82 3.82
N ASN A 201 37.17 15.70 5.02
CA ASN A 201 37.66 16.84 5.79
C ASN A 201 39.08 17.17 5.30
N TYR A 202 39.26 18.38 4.85
CA TYR A 202 40.58 18.90 4.44
C TYR A 202 41.58 19.00 5.61
N ASP A 203 41.09 18.93 6.84
CA ASP A 203 41.90 18.99 8.04
C ASP A 203 42.42 17.62 8.50
N ALA A 204 42.16 16.56 7.75
CA ALA A 204 42.69 15.22 8.02
C ALA A 204 44.02 15.01 7.24
N THR A 205 45.01 15.81 7.53
CA THR A 205 46.41 15.58 7.11
C THR A 205 47.20 14.88 8.21
#